data_58032af211968aed65768eb6f7ae85c2
#
_entry.id   58032af211968aed65768eb6f7ae85c2
#
_cell.length_a   1.000
_cell.length_b   1.000
_cell.length_c   1.000
_cell.angle_alpha   90.00
_cell.angle_beta   90.00
_cell.angle_gamma   90.00
#
_symmetry.space_group_name_H-M   'P 1'
#
loop_
_entity.id
_entity.type
_entity.pdbx_description
1 polymer ?
#
loop_
_entity_poly.entity_id
_entity_poly.type
_entity_poly.pdbx_seq_one_letter_code
_entity_poly.pdbx_strand_id
1 'polypeptide(L)'
;MNSLPNLLCKMVEFLQKQSLILSKNSRDGRINSAFNEDEIFNLLHAHFRINSPNMRDWFDFSFEENETFYPVNIKITNLSTDNLNCKLGIYYALTGKLPHFDNEIRWANFFSTIKENLAENSQDYYFLIINKNDTKDIFATSLKCLNELTPNGNNLPFQANWAKNRILVHRNFSQVKAFILGTMGQSFALRARAYDEFVLNFPEFKVN
;
A
#
# COMPACT_ATOMS: atom_id res chain seq x y z
N MET A 1 -2.93 20.09 3.30
CA MET A 1 -1.64 19.37 3.15
C MET A 1 -1.82 18.02 3.82
N ASN A 2 -1.57 16.93 3.13
CA ASN A 2 -1.64 15.59 3.75
C ASN A 2 -0.42 15.44 4.68
N SER A 3 -0.63 15.63 5.97
CA SER A 3 0.34 15.27 7.01
C SER A 3 0.02 13.86 7.51
N LEU A 4 1.02 13.17 8.05
CA LEU A 4 0.75 11.90 8.73
C LEU A 4 -0.16 12.15 9.95
N PRO A 5 -1.09 11.22 10.26
CA PRO A 5 -1.91 11.28 11.46
C PRO A 5 -1.03 11.30 12.72
N ASN A 6 -1.41 12.11 13.70
CA ASN A 6 -0.62 12.25 14.92
C ASN A 6 -0.50 10.92 15.68
N LEU A 7 -1.57 10.12 15.71
CA LEU A 7 -1.54 8.81 16.36
C LEU A 7 -0.57 7.85 15.65
N LEU A 8 -0.48 7.87 14.32
CA LEU A 8 0.48 7.06 13.57
C LEU A 8 1.93 7.47 13.87
N CYS A 9 2.21 8.77 13.99
CA CYS A 9 3.52 9.26 14.41
C CYS A 9 3.90 8.75 15.81
N LYS A 10 2.96 8.80 16.77
CA LYS A 10 3.18 8.26 18.13
C LYS A 10 3.42 6.74 18.11
N MET A 11 2.76 5.98 17.24
CA MET A 11 3.02 4.54 17.07
C MET A 11 4.43 4.28 16.56
N VAL A 12 4.92 5.06 15.59
CA VAL A 12 6.31 4.97 15.10
C VAL A 12 7.29 5.24 16.23
N GLU A 13 7.12 6.33 16.97
CA GLU A 13 8.00 6.68 18.11
C GLU A 13 7.97 5.61 19.22
N PHE A 14 6.82 5.03 19.48
CA PHE A 14 6.66 3.94 20.44
C PHE A 14 7.45 2.71 19.98
N LEU A 15 7.25 2.27 18.76
CA LEU A 15 7.93 1.08 18.22
C LEU A 15 9.46 1.26 18.17
N GLN A 16 9.95 2.44 17.81
CA GLN A 16 11.39 2.75 17.81
C GLN A 16 12.05 2.59 19.20
N LYS A 17 11.29 2.74 20.29
CA LYS A 17 11.73 2.54 21.66
C LYS A 17 11.71 1.09 22.12
N GLN A 18 10.96 0.21 21.41
CA GLN A 18 10.86 -1.20 21.76
C GLN A 18 12.08 -1.99 21.27
N SER A 19 12.37 -3.09 21.95
CA SER A 19 13.35 -4.09 21.48
C SER A 19 12.61 -5.14 20.66
N LEU A 20 12.30 -4.83 19.41
CA LEU A 20 11.59 -5.74 18.52
C LEU A 20 12.48 -6.93 18.13
N ILE A 21 11.99 -8.14 18.37
CA ILE A 21 12.63 -9.39 17.96
C ILE A 21 11.78 -9.96 16.84
N LEU A 22 12.24 -9.83 15.60
CA LEU A 22 11.53 -10.36 14.44
C LEU A 22 11.80 -11.87 14.32
N SER A 23 10.74 -12.66 14.22
CA SER A 23 10.81 -14.12 14.06
C SER A 23 11.46 -14.51 12.73
N LYS A 24 12.36 -15.48 12.76
CA LYS A 24 13.01 -16.10 11.59
C LYS A 24 12.70 -17.60 11.50
N ASN A 25 11.50 -17.99 11.92
CA ASN A 25 11.14 -19.40 12.15
C ASN A 25 10.89 -20.21 10.86
N SER A 26 10.78 -19.58 9.71
CA SER A 26 10.56 -20.24 8.43
C SER A 26 11.60 -19.84 7.38
N ARG A 27 11.91 -20.78 6.46
CA ARG A 27 12.70 -20.50 5.25
C ARG A 27 11.89 -19.67 4.22
N ASP A 28 10.55 -19.69 4.32
CA ASP A 28 9.68 -18.86 3.50
C ASP A 28 9.51 -17.48 4.14
N GLY A 29 10.07 -16.46 3.47
CA GLY A 29 10.01 -15.08 3.93
C GLY A 29 8.59 -14.52 4.06
N ARG A 30 7.60 -15.07 3.33
CA ARG A 30 6.20 -14.65 3.40
C ARG A 30 5.55 -15.08 4.72
N ILE A 31 5.85 -16.30 5.18
CA ILE A 31 5.34 -16.82 6.46
C ILE A 31 5.93 -16.00 7.61
N ASN A 32 7.24 -15.72 7.58
CA ASN A 32 7.88 -14.88 8.59
C ASN A 32 7.29 -13.45 8.60
N SER A 33 6.96 -12.89 7.44
CA SER A 33 6.37 -11.55 7.34
C SER A 33 5.01 -11.51 8.04
N ALA A 34 4.13 -12.47 7.75
CA ALA A 34 2.80 -12.54 8.37
C ALA A 34 2.88 -12.65 9.90
N PHE A 35 3.72 -13.54 10.43
CA PHE A 35 3.93 -13.65 11.89
C PHE A 35 4.42 -12.36 12.51
N ASN A 36 5.37 -11.71 11.88
CA ASN A 36 5.93 -10.47 12.39
C ASN A 36 4.93 -9.30 12.30
N GLU A 37 4.08 -9.25 11.26
CA GLU A 37 2.99 -8.28 11.12
C GLU A 37 1.97 -8.45 12.25
N ASP A 38 1.58 -9.68 12.58
CA ASP A 38 0.68 -10.01 13.70
C ASP A 38 1.30 -9.62 15.05
N GLU A 39 2.59 -9.86 15.28
CA GLU A 39 3.30 -9.47 16.50
C GLU A 39 3.32 -7.94 16.68
N ILE A 40 3.61 -7.19 15.60
CA ILE A 40 3.57 -5.72 15.62
C ILE A 40 2.15 -5.22 15.87
N PHE A 41 1.16 -5.80 15.19
CA PHE A 41 -0.25 -5.46 15.44
C PHE A 41 -0.63 -5.66 16.91
N ASN A 42 -0.34 -6.82 17.49
CA ASN A 42 -0.66 -7.12 18.89
C ASN A 42 0.03 -6.16 19.86
N LEU A 43 1.29 -5.80 19.59
CA LEU A 43 2.03 -4.83 20.39
C LEU A 43 1.39 -3.43 20.32
N LEU A 44 0.98 -2.99 19.15
CA LEU A 44 0.29 -1.71 18.97
C LEU A 44 -1.10 -1.74 19.61
N HIS A 45 -1.87 -2.82 19.43
CA HIS A 45 -3.21 -2.98 19.97
C HIS A 45 -3.23 -2.98 21.51
N ALA A 46 -2.16 -3.46 22.15
CA ALA A 46 -2.01 -3.42 23.60
C ALA A 46 -1.78 -1.99 24.16
N HIS A 47 -1.32 -1.05 23.34
CA HIS A 47 -0.91 0.28 23.78
C HIS A 47 -1.73 1.43 23.17
N PHE A 48 -2.37 1.18 22.03
CA PHE A 48 -3.13 2.18 21.29
C PHE A 48 -4.54 1.66 20.99
N ARG A 49 -5.50 2.58 20.93
CA ARG A 49 -6.85 2.26 20.48
C ARG A 49 -6.85 2.14 18.96
N ILE A 50 -6.63 0.93 18.46
CA ILE A 50 -6.70 0.59 17.02
C ILE A 50 -7.74 -0.50 16.81
N ASN A 51 -8.26 -0.60 15.58
CA ASN A 51 -9.26 -1.59 15.19
C ASN A 51 -8.58 -2.74 14.47
N SER A 52 -8.93 -3.96 14.86
CA SER A 52 -8.55 -5.17 14.15
C SER A 52 -9.26 -5.25 12.79
N PRO A 53 -8.60 -5.68 11.72
CA PRO A 53 -9.26 -5.92 10.46
C PRO A 53 -10.22 -7.10 10.57
N ASN A 54 -11.29 -7.09 9.79
CA ASN A 54 -12.07 -8.29 9.53
C ASN A 54 -11.30 -9.20 8.56
N MET A 55 -11.75 -10.44 8.43
CA MET A 55 -11.18 -11.36 7.46
C MET A 55 -11.27 -10.77 6.04
N ARG A 56 -10.12 -10.61 5.36
CA ARG A 56 -9.97 -10.03 4.01
C ARG A 56 -10.15 -8.53 3.92
N ASP A 57 -10.03 -7.79 5.00
CA ASP A 57 -9.89 -6.34 4.91
C ASP A 57 -8.63 -5.96 4.11
N TRP A 58 -8.63 -4.74 3.59
CA TRP A 58 -7.61 -4.22 2.69
C TRP A 58 -6.50 -3.42 3.41
N PHE A 59 -6.48 -3.50 4.74
CA PHE A 59 -5.50 -2.91 5.64
C PHE A 59 -5.18 -3.90 6.76
N ASP A 60 -4.06 -3.71 7.44
CA ASP A 60 -3.64 -4.59 8.54
C ASP A 60 -4.17 -4.08 9.88
N PHE A 61 -4.41 -2.79 10.00
CA PHE A 61 -5.19 -2.20 11.09
C PHE A 61 -5.74 -0.84 10.68
N SER A 62 -6.68 -0.33 11.45
CA SER A 62 -7.18 1.02 11.29
C SER A 62 -7.36 1.72 12.63
N PHE A 63 -7.49 3.03 12.59
CA PHE A 63 -7.90 3.83 13.74
C PHE A 63 -8.70 5.04 13.28
N GLU A 64 -9.36 5.67 14.23
CA GLU A 64 -10.08 6.92 14.00
C GLU A 64 -9.45 8.04 14.84
N GLU A 65 -9.22 9.18 14.22
CA GLU A 65 -8.77 10.41 14.86
C GLU A 65 -9.57 11.57 14.27
N ASN A 66 -10.25 12.35 15.12
CA ASN A 66 -11.12 13.46 14.68
C ASN A 66 -12.15 13.05 13.62
N GLU A 67 -12.87 11.96 13.86
CA GLU A 67 -13.91 11.40 12.97
C GLU A 67 -13.39 10.97 11.58
N THR A 68 -12.08 10.89 11.42
CA THR A 68 -11.45 10.45 10.17
C THR A 68 -10.92 9.03 10.34
N PHE A 69 -11.23 8.17 9.37
CA PHE A 69 -10.77 6.78 9.30
C PHE A 69 -9.39 6.70 8.64
N TYR A 70 -8.46 6.03 9.29
CA TYR A 70 -7.07 5.88 8.86
C TYR A 70 -6.71 4.40 8.70
N PRO A 71 -6.77 3.85 7.47
CA PRO A 71 -6.33 2.48 7.18
C PRO A 71 -4.81 2.43 7.05
N VAL A 72 -4.19 1.48 7.71
CA VAL A 72 -2.73 1.31 7.74
C VAL A 72 -2.35 -0.11 7.32
N ASN A 73 -1.34 -0.21 6.47
CA ASN A 73 -0.70 -1.47 6.11
C ASN A 73 0.70 -1.53 6.74
N ILE A 74 1.02 -2.65 7.39
CA ILE A 74 2.33 -2.91 7.97
C ILE A 74 3.24 -3.51 6.89
N LYS A 75 4.47 -3.04 6.79
CA LYS A 75 5.49 -3.55 5.89
C LYS A 75 6.78 -3.83 6.64
N ILE A 76 7.12 -5.11 6.76
CA ILE A 76 8.39 -5.55 7.35
C ILE A 76 9.30 -5.98 6.20
N THR A 77 10.27 -5.15 5.87
CA THR A 77 11.03 -5.22 4.63
C THR A 77 12.50 -4.90 4.84
N ASN A 78 13.34 -5.26 3.88
CA ASN A 78 14.74 -4.79 3.82
C ASN A 78 14.89 -3.42 3.15
N LEU A 79 13.79 -2.68 3.02
CA LEU A 79 13.67 -1.37 2.36
C LEU A 79 13.93 -1.38 0.85
N SER A 80 14.05 -2.54 0.24
CA SER A 80 14.13 -2.69 -1.21
C SER A 80 12.77 -2.46 -1.88
N THR A 81 12.71 -2.73 -3.17
CA THR A 81 11.49 -2.63 -3.96
C THR A 81 10.55 -3.80 -3.65
N ASP A 82 9.34 -3.48 -3.24
CA ASP A 82 8.26 -4.41 -2.95
C ASP A 82 7.06 -4.19 -3.88
N ASN A 83 6.32 -5.28 -4.14
CA ASN A 83 5.03 -5.18 -4.83
C ASN A 83 4.01 -4.48 -3.95
N LEU A 84 3.37 -3.47 -4.51
CA LEU A 84 2.35 -2.69 -3.83
C LEU A 84 0.97 -3.05 -4.38
N ASN A 85 0.38 -4.10 -3.80
CA ASN A 85 -0.96 -4.59 -4.18
C ASN A 85 -2.05 -3.96 -3.30
N CYS A 86 -2.25 -2.66 -3.45
CA CYS A 86 -3.15 -1.87 -2.61
C CYS A 86 -4.34 -1.29 -3.40
N LYS A 87 -5.03 -2.11 -4.24
CA LYS A 87 -6.15 -1.65 -5.08
C LYS A 87 -7.19 -0.86 -4.29
N LEU A 88 -7.65 -1.39 -3.16
CA LEU A 88 -8.67 -0.74 -2.34
C LEU A 88 -8.15 0.49 -1.62
N GLY A 89 -6.88 0.51 -1.23
CA GLY A 89 -6.19 1.70 -0.73
C GLY A 89 -6.09 2.80 -1.79
N ILE A 90 -5.83 2.45 -3.04
CA ILE A 90 -5.85 3.38 -4.18
C ILE A 90 -7.24 3.97 -4.36
N TYR A 91 -8.28 3.13 -4.34
CA TYR A 91 -9.66 3.58 -4.44
C TYR A 91 -9.97 4.59 -3.33
N TYR A 92 -9.71 4.23 -2.07
CA TYR A 92 -9.95 5.09 -0.92
C TYR A 92 -9.21 6.42 -1.02
N ALA A 93 -7.92 6.38 -1.34
CA ALA A 93 -7.10 7.58 -1.47
C ALA A 93 -7.60 8.53 -2.58
N LEU A 94 -8.06 8.01 -3.72
CA LEU A 94 -8.49 8.81 -4.86
C LEU A 94 -9.95 9.29 -4.77
N THR A 95 -10.80 8.62 -3.99
CA THR A 95 -12.23 8.91 -3.94
C THR A 95 -12.71 9.43 -2.58
N GLY A 96 -11.97 9.17 -1.50
CA GLY A 96 -12.39 9.44 -0.13
C GLY A 96 -13.50 8.52 0.37
N LYS A 97 -13.94 7.54 -0.43
CA LYS A 97 -15.04 6.62 -0.10
C LYS A 97 -14.52 5.27 0.31
N LEU A 98 -15.16 4.65 1.29
CA LEU A 98 -14.88 3.25 1.63
C LEU A 98 -15.16 2.35 0.43
N PRO A 99 -14.26 1.42 0.10
CA PRO A 99 -14.44 0.54 -1.04
C PRO A 99 -15.54 -0.48 -0.76
N HIS A 100 -16.51 -0.55 -1.68
CA HIS A 100 -17.55 -1.58 -1.72
C HIS A 100 -17.46 -2.27 -3.08
N PHE A 101 -16.80 -3.41 -3.11
CA PHE A 101 -16.69 -4.27 -4.28
C PHE A 101 -17.19 -5.66 -3.87
N ASP A 102 -17.84 -6.34 -4.82
CA ASP A 102 -18.19 -7.75 -4.66
C ASP A 102 -16.92 -8.61 -4.52
N ASN A 103 -17.10 -9.91 -4.30
CA ASN A 103 -16.03 -10.86 -4.00
C ASN A 103 -14.85 -10.86 -5.01
N GLU A 104 -15.04 -10.38 -6.23
CA GLU A 104 -14.02 -10.30 -7.28
C GLU A 104 -13.89 -8.88 -7.83
N ILE A 105 -12.72 -8.26 -7.63
CA ILE A 105 -12.42 -6.95 -8.22
C ILE A 105 -11.86 -7.13 -9.62
N ARG A 106 -12.73 -6.98 -10.63
CA ARG A 106 -12.34 -6.92 -12.04
C ARG A 106 -11.83 -5.54 -12.39
N TRP A 107 -10.77 -5.45 -13.20
CA TRP A 107 -10.18 -4.17 -13.56
C TRP A 107 -11.15 -3.20 -14.23
N ALA A 108 -12.05 -3.70 -15.09
CA ALA A 108 -13.04 -2.86 -15.75
C ALA A 108 -13.96 -2.18 -14.73
N ASN A 109 -14.52 -2.94 -13.76
CA ASN A 109 -15.35 -2.41 -12.69
C ASN A 109 -14.56 -1.45 -11.79
N PHE A 110 -13.33 -1.82 -11.43
CA PHE A 110 -12.46 -0.98 -10.60
C PHE A 110 -12.20 0.38 -11.24
N PHE A 111 -11.90 0.42 -12.55
CA PHE A 111 -11.65 1.68 -13.24
C PHE A 111 -12.89 2.54 -13.40
N SER A 112 -14.05 1.95 -13.75
CA SER A 112 -15.31 2.71 -13.85
C SER A 112 -15.70 3.31 -12.51
N THR A 113 -15.60 2.51 -11.44
CA THR A 113 -15.97 2.98 -10.09
C THR A 113 -15.02 4.06 -9.56
N ILE A 114 -13.70 3.97 -9.84
CA ILE A 114 -12.78 5.09 -9.56
C ILE A 114 -13.21 6.33 -10.34
N LYS A 115 -13.42 6.21 -11.65
CA LYS A 115 -13.77 7.34 -12.53
C LYS A 115 -15.02 8.06 -12.06
N GLU A 116 -16.06 7.32 -11.65
CA GLU A 116 -17.34 7.85 -11.17
C GLU A 116 -17.22 8.56 -9.81
N ASN A 117 -16.30 8.09 -8.95
CA ASN A 117 -16.18 8.58 -7.57
C ASN A 117 -14.94 9.47 -7.35
N LEU A 118 -14.13 9.71 -8.39
CA LEU A 118 -12.90 10.50 -8.28
C LEU A 118 -13.21 11.91 -7.77
N ALA A 119 -12.67 12.27 -6.62
CA ALA A 119 -12.91 13.56 -5.98
C ALA A 119 -11.71 14.00 -5.16
N GLU A 120 -11.48 15.33 -5.09
CA GLU A 120 -10.52 15.89 -4.15
C GLU A 120 -10.98 15.61 -2.72
N ASN A 121 -10.08 15.02 -1.92
CA ASN A 121 -10.36 14.60 -0.57
C ASN A 121 -9.08 14.54 0.27
N SER A 122 -9.25 14.49 1.61
CA SER A 122 -8.16 14.40 2.59
C SER A 122 -7.79 12.97 2.98
N GLN A 123 -8.59 11.98 2.61
CA GLN A 123 -8.37 10.57 2.96
C GLN A 123 -7.13 10.02 2.23
N ASP A 124 -6.43 9.09 2.87
CA ASP A 124 -5.24 8.46 2.31
C ASP A 124 -5.10 7.01 2.80
N TYR A 125 -4.20 6.26 2.19
CA TYR A 125 -3.81 4.92 2.61
C TYR A 125 -2.38 4.96 3.15
N TYR A 126 -2.20 4.49 4.38
CA TYR A 126 -0.97 4.66 5.13
C TYR A 126 -0.15 3.38 5.17
N PHE A 127 1.16 3.55 5.32
CA PHE A 127 2.12 2.45 5.48
C PHE A 127 2.96 2.69 6.72
N LEU A 128 3.04 1.67 7.57
CA LEU A 128 3.97 1.58 8.67
C LEU A 128 5.12 0.66 8.25
N ILE A 129 6.30 1.21 8.05
CA ILE A 129 7.46 0.51 7.51
C ILE A 129 8.44 0.18 8.62
N ILE A 130 8.83 -1.09 8.72
CA ILE A 130 9.81 -1.59 9.67
C ILE A 130 10.95 -2.24 8.89
N ASN A 131 12.18 -1.75 9.10
CA ASN A 131 13.35 -2.35 8.49
C ASN A 131 13.73 -3.65 9.22
N LYS A 132 13.60 -4.79 8.55
CA LYS A 132 13.95 -6.09 9.15
C LYS A 132 15.44 -6.28 9.49
N ASN A 133 16.30 -5.44 8.92
CA ASN A 133 17.75 -5.46 9.18
C ASN A 133 18.14 -4.53 10.33
N ASP A 134 17.29 -3.55 10.65
CA ASP A 134 17.45 -2.62 11.78
C ASP A 134 16.07 -2.30 12.35
N THR A 135 15.67 -3.00 13.39
CA THR A 135 14.33 -2.86 13.99
C THR A 135 14.11 -1.54 14.73
N LYS A 136 15.11 -0.65 14.80
CA LYS A 136 14.94 0.74 15.23
C LYS A 136 14.64 1.68 14.07
N ASP A 137 14.89 1.24 12.85
CA ASP A 137 14.63 1.98 11.63
C ASP A 137 13.17 1.78 11.20
N ILE A 138 12.29 2.57 11.78
CA ILE A 138 10.83 2.54 11.57
C ILE A 138 10.37 3.90 11.12
N PHE A 139 9.51 3.94 10.12
CA PHE A 139 8.89 5.18 9.65
C PHE A 139 7.48 4.93 9.09
N ALA A 140 6.73 5.99 8.90
CA ALA A 140 5.44 5.94 8.24
C ALA A 140 5.45 6.83 6.99
N THR A 141 4.62 6.45 6.03
CA THR A 141 4.35 7.23 4.82
C THR A 141 2.90 7.00 4.39
N SER A 142 2.45 7.69 3.34
CA SER A 142 1.12 7.48 2.77
C SER A 142 1.18 7.39 1.25
N LEU A 143 0.19 6.77 0.64
CA LEU A 143 0.14 6.54 -0.79
C LEU A 143 0.24 7.84 -1.60
N LYS A 144 -0.44 8.90 -1.17
CA LYS A 144 -0.39 10.22 -1.82
C LYS A 144 0.96 10.92 -1.65
N CYS A 145 1.69 10.59 -0.59
CA CYS A 145 2.96 11.24 -0.23
C CYS A 145 4.20 10.42 -0.60
N LEU A 146 4.06 9.24 -1.18
CA LEU A 146 5.21 8.48 -1.68
C LEU A 146 6.05 9.32 -2.63
N ASN A 147 7.37 9.30 -2.47
CA ASN A 147 8.28 10.00 -3.38
C ASN A 147 8.29 9.36 -4.78
N GLU A 148 8.32 8.04 -4.84
CA GLU A 148 8.45 7.27 -6.08
C GLU A 148 7.52 6.05 -6.10
N LEU A 149 6.88 5.83 -7.23
CA LEU A 149 6.21 4.58 -7.61
C LEU A 149 6.82 4.07 -8.90
N THR A 150 7.08 2.77 -8.97
CA THR A 150 7.65 2.12 -10.15
C THR A 150 6.58 1.28 -10.87
N PRO A 151 6.42 1.44 -12.19
CA PRO A 151 5.52 0.58 -12.97
C PRO A 151 5.91 -0.90 -12.88
N ASN A 152 4.90 -1.78 -12.82
CA ASN A 152 5.11 -3.23 -12.77
C ASN A 152 4.05 -3.98 -13.55
N GLY A 153 4.40 -4.48 -14.73
CA GLY A 153 3.50 -5.27 -15.57
C GLY A 153 3.20 -6.68 -15.02
N ASN A 154 4.07 -7.25 -14.20
CA ASN A 154 3.92 -8.59 -13.64
C ASN A 154 2.99 -8.61 -12.42
N ASN A 155 3.22 -7.70 -11.47
CA ASN A 155 2.46 -7.58 -10.23
C ASN A 155 1.80 -6.20 -10.15
N LEU A 156 0.64 -6.06 -10.76
CA LEU A 156 -0.15 -4.83 -10.78
C LEU A 156 -0.63 -4.46 -9.37
N PRO A 157 -0.82 -3.16 -9.06
CA PRO A 157 -0.72 -2.03 -9.98
C PRO A 157 0.69 -1.44 -10.13
N PHE A 158 1.60 -1.57 -9.16
CA PHE A 158 2.95 -1.02 -9.19
C PHE A 158 3.83 -1.54 -8.04
N GLN A 159 5.07 -1.05 -7.99
CA GLN A 159 6.03 -1.31 -6.91
C GLN A 159 6.42 -0.01 -6.21
N ALA A 160 6.89 -0.13 -4.97
CA ALA A 160 7.51 0.96 -4.21
C ALA A 160 8.85 0.52 -3.64
N ASN A 161 9.87 1.37 -3.76
CA ASN A 161 11.14 1.21 -3.06
C ASN A 161 11.08 1.98 -1.74
N TRP A 162 11.10 1.29 -0.62
CA TRP A 162 10.85 1.90 0.67
C TRP A 162 11.99 2.82 1.13
N ALA A 163 13.25 2.54 0.75
CA ALA A 163 14.37 3.44 1.05
C ALA A 163 14.18 4.81 0.40
N LYS A 164 13.61 4.88 -0.81
CA LYS A 164 13.34 6.12 -1.54
C LYS A 164 12.08 6.85 -1.04
N ASN A 165 11.20 6.14 -0.33
CA ASN A 165 9.90 6.65 0.12
C ASN A 165 9.87 7.11 1.60
N ARG A 166 11.05 7.41 2.17
CA ARG A 166 11.16 7.95 3.54
C ARG A 166 10.74 9.42 3.64
N ILE A 167 10.97 10.17 2.58
CA ILE A 167 10.66 11.61 2.53
C ILE A 167 9.29 11.78 1.92
N LEU A 168 8.41 12.46 2.65
CA LEU A 168 7.06 12.74 2.18
C LEU A 168 7.10 13.82 1.10
N VAL A 169 6.48 13.55 -0.03
CA VAL A 169 6.28 14.54 -1.11
C VAL A 169 4.83 14.98 -1.12
N HIS A 170 4.61 16.23 -0.76
CA HIS A 170 3.27 16.81 -0.75
C HIS A 170 2.83 17.19 -2.17
N ARG A 171 1.64 16.72 -2.54
CA ARG A 171 1.02 16.94 -3.86
C ARG A 171 -0.38 17.48 -3.72
N ASN A 172 -0.80 18.38 -4.60
CA ASN A 172 -2.22 18.68 -4.75
C ASN A 172 -2.95 17.51 -5.42
N PHE A 173 -4.27 17.53 -5.42
CA PHE A 173 -5.07 16.41 -5.93
C PHE A 173 -4.80 16.07 -7.39
N SER A 174 -4.60 17.07 -8.25
CA SER A 174 -4.26 16.83 -9.66
C SER A 174 -2.92 16.11 -9.83
N GLN A 175 -1.92 16.49 -9.04
CA GLN A 175 -0.61 15.83 -9.01
C GLN A 175 -0.69 14.42 -8.43
N VAL A 176 -1.48 14.20 -7.37
CA VAL A 176 -1.73 12.85 -6.80
C VAL A 176 -2.36 11.95 -7.85
N LYS A 177 -3.40 12.42 -8.53
CA LYS A 177 -4.08 11.68 -9.59
C LYS A 177 -3.11 11.29 -10.71
N ALA A 178 -2.32 12.24 -11.19
CA ALA A 178 -1.32 12.00 -12.24
C ALA A 178 -0.25 11.00 -11.78
N PHE A 179 0.23 11.10 -10.55
CA PHE A 179 1.23 10.23 -9.96
C PHE A 179 0.73 8.77 -9.85
N ILE A 180 -0.44 8.56 -9.24
CA ILE A 180 -0.98 7.21 -9.01
C ILE A 180 -1.50 6.60 -10.31
N LEU A 181 -2.41 7.27 -11.02
CA LEU A 181 -3.03 6.73 -12.23
C LEU A 181 -2.04 6.67 -13.40
N GLY A 182 -1.10 7.62 -13.48
CA GLY A 182 -0.05 7.61 -14.49
C GLY A 182 0.88 6.40 -14.35
N THR A 183 1.36 6.11 -13.13
CA THR A 183 2.19 4.92 -12.87
C THR A 183 1.40 3.62 -13.10
N MET A 184 0.14 3.58 -12.69
CA MET A 184 -0.72 2.43 -12.93
C MET A 184 -0.94 2.20 -14.43
N GLY A 185 -1.19 3.25 -15.20
CA GLY A 185 -1.31 3.17 -16.67
C GLY A 185 -0.04 2.63 -17.33
N GLN A 186 1.14 3.07 -16.88
CA GLN A 186 2.42 2.52 -17.36
C GLN A 186 2.56 1.01 -17.04
N SER A 187 2.10 0.56 -15.87
CA SER A 187 2.11 -0.85 -15.50
C SER A 187 1.23 -1.69 -16.45
N PHE A 188 0.05 -1.19 -16.80
CA PHE A 188 -0.82 -1.86 -17.78
C PHE A 188 -0.23 -1.88 -19.18
N ALA A 189 0.44 -0.78 -19.58
CA ALA A 189 1.15 -0.75 -20.87
C ALA A 189 2.30 -1.78 -20.93
N LEU A 190 3.06 -1.96 -19.84
CA LEU A 190 4.07 -3.01 -19.74
C LEU A 190 3.46 -4.41 -19.87
N ARG A 191 2.30 -4.65 -19.24
CA ARG A 191 1.60 -5.94 -19.35
C ARG A 191 1.07 -6.20 -20.77
N ALA A 192 0.54 -5.19 -21.43
CA ALA A 192 0.09 -5.31 -22.82
C ALA A 192 1.25 -5.66 -23.78
N ARG A 193 2.40 -4.98 -23.62
CA ARG A 193 3.60 -5.29 -24.42
C ARG A 193 4.07 -6.73 -24.24
N ALA A 194 3.98 -7.30 -23.05
CA ALA A 194 4.33 -8.71 -22.83
C ALA A 194 3.44 -9.66 -23.66
N TYR A 195 2.16 -9.31 -23.84
CA TYR A 195 1.27 -10.04 -24.73
C TYR A 195 1.64 -9.85 -26.21
N ASP A 196 1.98 -8.63 -26.61
CA ASP A 196 2.40 -8.34 -27.99
C ASP A 196 3.67 -9.12 -28.35
N GLU A 197 4.65 -9.18 -27.46
CA GLU A 197 5.86 -9.99 -27.63
C GLU A 197 5.56 -11.51 -27.72
N PHE A 198 4.62 -11.99 -26.90
CA PHE A 198 4.17 -13.38 -26.98
C PHE A 198 3.57 -13.69 -28.36
N VAL A 199 2.65 -12.84 -28.84
CA VAL A 199 1.99 -13.02 -30.13
C VAL A 199 3.00 -12.90 -31.30
N LEU A 200 4.01 -12.04 -31.17
CA LEU A 200 5.07 -11.92 -32.17
C LEU A 200 5.85 -13.24 -32.36
N ASN A 201 6.10 -13.94 -31.24
CA ASN A 201 6.85 -15.20 -31.25
C ASN A 201 5.97 -16.45 -31.50
N PHE A 202 4.69 -16.38 -31.17
CA PHE A 202 3.73 -17.47 -31.23
C PHE A 202 2.39 -16.99 -31.83
N PRO A 203 2.38 -16.59 -33.13
CA PRO A 203 1.19 -15.97 -33.75
C PRO A 203 -0.02 -16.90 -33.81
N GLU A 204 0.20 -18.22 -33.85
CA GLU A 204 -0.84 -19.25 -33.88
C GLU A 204 -1.67 -19.32 -32.58
N PHE A 205 -1.19 -18.75 -31.48
CA PHE A 205 -1.89 -18.67 -30.17
C PHE A 205 -2.50 -17.30 -29.88
N LYS A 206 -2.58 -16.43 -30.88
CA LYS A 206 -3.25 -15.13 -30.72
C LYS A 206 -4.71 -15.34 -30.34
N VAL A 207 -5.11 -14.71 -29.23
CA VAL A 207 -6.52 -14.68 -28.80
C VAL A 207 -7.24 -13.55 -29.52
N ASN A 208 -8.40 -13.86 -30.11
CA ASN A 208 -9.27 -12.89 -30.79
C ASN A 208 -10.11 -12.08 -29.80
#